data_9a7218947bc81a5b905acd155ad64287
#
_entry.id   9a7218947bc81a5b905acd155ad64287
#
_cell.length_a   1.000
_cell.length_b   1.000
_cell.length_c   1.000
_cell.angle_alpha   90.00
_cell.angle_beta   90.00
_cell.angle_gamma   90.00
#
_symmetry.space_group_name_H-M   'P 1'
#
loop_
_entity.id
_entity.type
_entity.pdbx_description
1 polymer ?
#
loop_
_entity_poly.entity_id
_entity_poly.type
_entity_poly.pdbx_seq_one_letter_code
_entity_poly.pdbx_strand_id
1 'polypeptide(L)'
;MSSEVEAHEGFGIDDGETAARAPSLMQRVLLRLSQRPRRWLTSEWDSGRIWKCSFTAFSLAVTTTIMMNVVHLNPLSPGADLIFDNNTPTGGDFGAHVWGPAFLRDHLLPGFRLNGWTMDWYGGMPAYRFYMVLPALAVVLVDVLLPYGVALKLIGVLGLLTLPAACWGFGRLAKFAFPIPELFAFAGLAFLLDESFTIYGGNLKSTMAGEFSFSIALTLAMLALGALAAGLRTGKYRVWTAALIAAAAVSHGIVLIFIAVAALVFTALWVDRNRWRWVLTTGITAFLLVAWWVGPFLMNHEYMTDMKYGPRPEGAEDSFWDMFFPLTA
;
A
#
# COMPACT_ATOMS: atom_id res chain seq x y z
N MET A 1 -94.05 24.21 0.88
CA MET A 1 -93.25 25.31 0.29
C MET A 1 -91.85 24.84 0.37
N SER A 2 -91.39 24.21 -0.70
CA SER A 2 -90.53 24.61 -1.81
C SER A 2 -89.22 25.21 -1.30
N SER A 3 -88.07 24.58 -1.59
CA SER A 3 -87.34 24.78 -2.79
C SER A 3 -86.12 23.87 -2.88
N GLU A 4 -85.94 23.40 -4.06
CA GLU A 4 -84.77 22.65 -4.59
C GLU A 4 -83.46 23.36 -4.36
N VAL A 5 -82.38 22.60 -4.19
CA VAL A 5 -81.00 23.07 -4.46
C VAL A 5 -80.28 21.99 -5.23
N GLU A 6 -79.77 22.37 -6.39
CA GLU A 6 -79.06 21.63 -7.38
C GLU A 6 -77.70 21.13 -6.89
N ALA A 7 -77.38 19.94 -7.36
CA ALA A 7 -76.04 19.33 -7.27
C ALA A 7 -75.09 20.02 -8.27
N HIS A 8 -73.94 20.47 -7.77
CA HIS A 8 -72.74 20.78 -8.60
C HIS A 8 -71.71 19.68 -8.37
N GLU A 9 -71.48 18.90 -9.40
CA GLU A 9 -70.34 18.01 -9.51
C GLU A 9 -69.05 18.82 -9.54
N GLY A 10 -68.21 18.67 -8.50
CA GLY A 10 -66.86 19.17 -8.44
C GLY A 10 -65.90 18.14 -9.01
N PHE A 11 -65.30 18.44 -10.15
CA PHE A 11 -64.25 17.68 -10.80
C PHE A 11 -62.98 17.70 -9.90
N GLY A 12 -62.68 16.60 -9.24
CA GLY A 12 -61.47 16.42 -8.44
C GLY A 12 -60.27 16.27 -9.39
N ILE A 13 -59.40 17.26 -9.39
CA ILE A 13 -58.06 17.16 -9.99
C ILE A 13 -57.23 16.30 -9.03
N ASP A 14 -56.92 15.11 -9.50
CA ASP A 14 -55.96 14.19 -8.84
C ASP A 14 -54.56 14.76 -9.01
N ASP A 15 -54.10 15.53 -8.03
CA ASP A 15 -52.72 15.99 -7.92
C ASP A 15 -51.84 14.77 -7.54
N GLY A 16 -51.49 14.01 -8.59
CA GLY A 16 -50.50 12.94 -8.49
C GLY A 16 -49.17 13.49 -8.01
N GLU A 17 -48.99 13.60 -6.70
CA GLU A 17 -47.70 13.76 -6.06
C GLU A 17 -46.80 12.61 -6.49
N THR A 18 -46.02 12.82 -7.54
CA THR A 18 -44.94 11.91 -7.90
C THR A 18 -43.93 11.93 -6.76
N ALA A 19 -44.08 10.99 -5.83
CA ALA A 19 -43.13 10.73 -4.78
C ALA A 19 -41.75 10.52 -5.42
N ALA A 20 -40.89 11.52 -5.29
CA ALA A 20 -39.53 11.49 -5.84
C ALA A 20 -38.79 10.27 -5.28
N ARG A 21 -38.55 9.26 -6.10
CA ARG A 21 -37.83 8.04 -5.72
C ARG A 21 -36.52 8.43 -5.05
N ALA A 22 -36.29 7.96 -3.84
CA ALA A 22 -35.04 8.15 -3.11
C ALA A 22 -33.84 7.74 -4.00
N PRO A 23 -32.80 8.59 -4.12
CA PRO A 23 -31.68 8.32 -5.03
C PRO A 23 -31.01 7.00 -4.70
N SER A 24 -30.69 6.20 -5.71
CA SER A 24 -29.99 4.93 -5.58
C SER A 24 -28.66 5.10 -4.85
N LEU A 25 -28.13 4.01 -4.28
CA LEU A 25 -26.83 4.03 -3.58
C LEU A 25 -25.74 4.63 -4.47
N MET A 26 -25.73 4.28 -5.74
CA MET A 26 -24.79 4.78 -6.76
C MET A 26 -24.94 6.27 -7.02
N GLN A 27 -26.18 6.77 -7.14
CA GLN A 27 -26.46 8.19 -7.26
C GLN A 27 -26.03 8.98 -6.02
N ARG A 28 -26.24 8.44 -4.81
CA ARG A 28 -25.74 9.05 -3.55
C ARG A 28 -24.22 9.11 -3.49
N VAL A 29 -23.52 8.09 -3.99
CA VAL A 29 -22.05 8.07 -4.05
C VAL A 29 -21.56 9.11 -5.07
N LEU A 30 -22.12 9.14 -6.27
CA LEU A 30 -21.77 10.11 -7.32
C LEU A 30 -22.04 11.55 -6.89
N LEU A 31 -23.17 11.82 -6.25
CA LEU A 31 -23.50 13.14 -5.69
C LEU A 31 -22.50 13.55 -4.59
N ARG A 32 -22.12 12.64 -3.71
CA ARG A 32 -21.09 12.93 -2.67
C ARG A 32 -19.70 13.18 -3.27
N LEU A 33 -19.33 12.45 -4.32
CA LEU A 33 -18.05 12.64 -5.01
C LEU A 33 -18.02 13.96 -5.79
N SER A 34 -19.12 14.36 -6.42
CA SER A 34 -19.21 15.62 -7.17
C SER A 34 -19.31 16.86 -6.28
N GLN A 35 -19.92 16.73 -5.09
CA GLN A 35 -20.10 17.87 -4.17
C GLN A 35 -18.85 18.17 -3.32
N ARG A 36 -17.98 17.19 -3.06
CA ARG A 36 -16.75 17.40 -2.25
C ARG A 36 -15.78 18.40 -2.86
N PRO A 37 -15.42 18.30 -4.17
CA PRO A 37 -14.56 19.30 -4.82
C PRO A 37 -15.21 20.69 -4.84
N ARG A 38 -16.51 20.77 -5.16
CA ARG A 38 -17.23 22.05 -5.22
C ARG A 38 -17.23 22.75 -3.85
N ARG A 39 -17.56 22.04 -2.77
CA ARG A 39 -17.54 22.61 -1.41
C ARG A 39 -16.14 23.06 -0.99
N TRP A 40 -15.11 22.38 -1.44
CA TRP A 40 -13.74 22.76 -1.16
C TRP A 40 -13.34 24.03 -1.91
N LEU A 41 -13.73 24.15 -3.18
CA LEU A 41 -13.45 25.32 -4.02
C LEU A 41 -14.26 26.56 -3.61
N THR A 42 -15.50 26.38 -3.12
CA THR A 42 -16.41 27.48 -2.75
C THR A 42 -16.30 27.90 -1.29
N SER A 43 -15.55 27.15 -0.44
CA SER A 43 -15.33 27.55 0.94
C SER A 43 -14.37 28.72 1.03
N GLU A 44 -14.64 29.68 1.90
CA GLU A 44 -13.73 30.79 2.16
C GLU A 44 -12.34 30.29 2.59
N TRP A 45 -11.31 30.86 1.98
CA TRP A 45 -9.93 30.55 2.23
C TRP A 45 -9.35 31.61 3.15
N ASP A 46 -9.26 31.31 4.44
CA ASP A 46 -8.50 32.14 5.38
C ASP A 46 -6.98 31.92 5.21
N SER A 47 -6.19 32.84 5.73
CA SER A 47 -4.73 32.77 5.64
C SER A 47 -4.16 31.52 6.27
N GLY A 48 -4.75 31.03 7.36
CA GLY A 48 -4.32 29.81 8.03
C GLY A 48 -4.57 28.54 7.21
N ARG A 49 -5.68 28.49 6.47
CA ARG A 49 -5.98 27.38 5.57
C ARG A 49 -5.07 27.41 4.34
N ILE A 50 -4.86 28.59 3.76
CA ILE A 50 -3.93 28.77 2.62
C ILE A 50 -2.54 28.29 3.02
N TRP A 51 -2.03 28.73 4.17
CA TRP A 51 -0.73 28.31 4.69
C TRP A 51 -0.63 26.77 4.81
N LYS A 52 -1.59 26.12 5.48
CA LYS A 52 -1.60 24.66 5.64
C LYS A 52 -1.60 23.91 4.31
N CYS A 53 -2.46 24.33 3.39
CA CYS A 53 -2.54 23.71 2.05
C CYS A 53 -1.24 23.92 1.25
N SER A 54 -0.67 25.12 1.28
CA SER A 54 0.59 25.45 0.60
C SER A 54 1.75 24.65 1.18
N PHE A 55 1.86 24.55 2.49
CA PHE A 55 2.92 23.77 3.13
C PHE A 55 2.78 22.27 2.86
N THR A 56 1.56 21.73 2.86
CA THR A 56 1.31 20.33 2.45
C THR A 56 1.72 20.10 0.99
N ALA A 57 1.28 20.98 0.08
CA ALA A 57 1.65 20.88 -1.34
C ALA A 57 3.17 20.99 -1.54
N PHE A 58 3.81 21.93 -0.87
CA PHE A 58 5.27 22.09 -0.86
C PHE A 58 5.98 20.83 -0.38
N SER A 59 5.59 20.28 0.77
CA SER A 59 6.22 19.09 1.35
C SER A 59 6.13 17.88 0.41
N LEU A 60 4.96 17.63 -0.16
CA LEU A 60 4.78 16.53 -1.11
C LEU A 60 5.52 16.79 -2.43
N ALA A 61 5.46 18.01 -2.96
CA ALA A 61 6.17 18.36 -4.20
C ALA A 61 7.68 18.20 -4.06
N VAL A 62 8.26 18.73 -2.98
CA VAL A 62 9.71 18.65 -2.71
C VAL A 62 10.15 17.20 -2.56
N THR A 63 9.48 16.42 -1.71
CA THR A 63 9.87 15.02 -1.47
C THR A 63 9.74 14.17 -2.75
N THR A 64 8.66 14.37 -3.51
CA THR A 64 8.46 13.67 -4.80
C THR A 64 9.50 14.09 -5.83
N THR A 65 9.76 15.40 -6.00
CA THR A 65 10.75 15.90 -6.99
C THR A 65 12.14 15.39 -6.68
N ILE A 66 12.56 15.38 -5.40
CA ILE A 66 13.86 14.84 -5.01
C ILE A 66 13.95 13.36 -5.42
N MET A 67 12.93 12.55 -5.09
CA MET A 67 12.95 11.14 -5.47
C MET A 67 12.89 10.93 -6.97
N MET A 68 12.10 11.71 -7.71
CA MET A 68 12.07 11.66 -9.18
C MET A 68 13.45 11.96 -9.80
N ASN A 69 14.20 12.91 -9.23
CA ASN A 69 15.57 13.20 -9.69
C ASN A 69 16.51 12.04 -9.37
N VAL A 70 16.43 11.49 -8.16
CA VAL A 70 17.29 10.38 -7.71
C VAL A 70 17.10 9.13 -8.57
N VAL A 71 15.86 8.82 -8.96
CA VAL A 71 15.55 7.63 -9.78
C VAL A 71 15.50 7.91 -11.28
N HIS A 72 15.99 9.07 -11.73
CA HIS A 72 16.01 9.48 -13.13
C HIS A 72 14.64 9.47 -13.84
N LEU A 73 13.60 9.81 -13.12
CA LEU A 73 12.21 9.89 -13.65
C LEU A 73 11.77 11.34 -13.93
N ASN A 74 12.56 12.36 -13.54
CA ASN A 74 12.22 13.75 -13.81
C ASN A 74 12.60 14.12 -15.26
N PRO A 75 11.62 14.41 -16.13
CA PRO A 75 11.88 14.70 -17.54
C PRO A 75 12.69 16.00 -17.78
N LEU A 76 12.82 16.83 -16.75
CA LEU A 76 13.59 18.08 -16.81
C LEU A 76 15.04 17.91 -16.35
N SER A 77 15.41 16.73 -15.86
CA SER A 77 16.76 16.42 -15.40
C SER A 77 17.61 15.76 -16.50
N PRO A 78 18.92 16.03 -16.57
CA PRO A 78 19.84 15.25 -17.40
C PRO A 78 19.76 13.76 -17.04
N GLY A 79 19.71 12.88 -18.02
CA GLY A 79 19.61 11.42 -17.81
C GLY A 79 18.22 10.91 -17.44
N ALA A 80 17.18 11.72 -17.55
CA ALA A 80 15.79 11.32 -17.30
C ALA A 80 15.29 10.18 -18.21
N ASP A 81 15.93 9.97 -19.35
CA ASP A 81 15.69 8.92 -20.32
C ASP A 81 16.12 7.52 -19.82
N LEU A 82 17.03 7.42 -18.86
CA LEU A 82 17.59 6.14 -18.41
C LEU A 82 16.52 5.17 -17.89
N ILE A 83 15.48 5.64 -17.23
CA ILE A 83 14.40 4.78 -16.75
C ILE A 83 13.52 4.26 -17.91
N PHE A 84 13.45 4.97 -19.02
CA PHE A 84 12.65 4.63 -20.19
C PHE A 84 13.41 3.85 -21.26
N ASP A 85 14.72 3.63 -21.09
CA ASP A 85 15.47 2.71 -21.94
C ASP A 85 15.00 1.28 -21.74
N ASN A 86 14.84 0.53 -22.81
CA ASN A 86 14.46 -0.87 -22.74
C ASN A 86 15.65 -1.78 -22.41
N ASN A 87 16.28 -1.53 -21.26
CA ASN A 87 17.30 -2.38 -20.66
C ASN A 87 16.85 -2.85 -19.27
N THR A 88 17.48 -3.88 -18.75
CA THR A 88 17.15 -4.43 -17.42
C THR A 88 18.14 -3.90 -16.38
N PRO A 89 17.66 -3.61 -15.14
CA PRO A 89 18.56 -3.22 -14.07
C PRO A 89 19.46 -4.39 -13.69
N THR A 90 20.66 -4.05 -13.22
CA THR A 90 21.67 -4.99 -12.72
C THR A 90 22.13 -4.56 -11.33
N GLY A 91 22.85 -5.43 -10.65
CA GLY A 91 23.38 -5.18 -9.31
C GLY A 91 22.56 -5.86 -8.22
N GLY A 92 23.27 -6.45 -7.24
CA GLY A 92 22.67 -7.23 -6.20
C GLY A 92 21.69 -8.28 -6.75
N ASP A 93 20.54 -8.42 -6.13
CA ASP A 93 19.51 -9.39 -6.51
C ASP A 93 18.62 -8.92 -7.68
N PHE A 94 18.81 -7.70 -8.20
CA PHE A 94 18.01 -7.23 -9.34
C PHE A 94 18.12 -8.13 -10.56
N GLY A 95 19.30 -8.70 -10.80
CA GLY A 95 19.49 -9.66 -11.90
C GLY A 95 18.58 -10.88 -11.79
N ALA A 96 18.41 -11.41 -10.59
CA ALA A 96 17.49 -12.50 -10.30
C ALA A 96 16.01 -12.08 -10.50
N HIS A 97 15.68 -10.85 -10.10
CA HIS A 97 14.32 -10.32 -10.25
C HIS A 97 13.92 -10.00 -11.69
N VAL A 98 14.86 -9.89 -12.62
CA VAL A 98 14.55 -9.81 -14.06
C VAL A 98 13.84 -11.08 -14.55
N TRP A 99 14.26 -12.25 -14.05
CA TRP A 99 13.68 -13.54 -14.45
C TRP A 99 12.24 -13.71 -13.93
N GLY A 100 11.99 -13.37 -12.68
CA GLY A 100 10.75 -13.75 -11.97
C GLY A 100 9.46 -13.30 -12.65
N PRO A 101 9.24 -11.99 -12.93
CA PRO A 101 8.02 -11.53 -13.58
C PRO A 101 7.85 -12.09 -15.01
N ALA A 102 8.96 -12.31 -15.75
CA ALA A 102 8.91 -12.93 -17.06
C ALA A 102 8.42 -14.40 -16.94
N PHE A 103 8.97 -15.18 -16.00
CA PHE A 103 8.50 -16.52 -15.71
C PHE A 103 7.02 -16.56 -15.29
N LEU A 104 6.59 -15.63 -14.47
CA LEU A 104 5.18 -15.49 -14.08
C LEU A 104 4.29 -15.25 -15.30
N ARG A 105 4.67 -14.29 -16.17
CA ARG A 105 3.94 -13.94 -17.38
C ARG A 105 3.83 -15.11 -18.37
N ASP A 106 4.96 -15.77 -18.64
CA ASP A 106 5.07 -16.70 -19.76
C ASP A 106 4.71 -18.15 -19.39
N HIS A 107 4.89 -18.55 -18.13
CA HIS A 107 4.74 -19.96 -17.71
C HIS A 107 3.65 -20.17 -16.64
N LEU A 108 3.37 -19.22 -15.77
CA LEU A 108 2.39 -19.43 -14.70
C LEU A 108 1.01 -18.88 -15.05
N LEU A 109 0.92 -17.63 -15.49
CA LEU A 109 -0.36 -16.98 -15.78
C LEU A 109 -1.15 -17.62 -16.91
N PRO A 110 -0.56 -18.17 -17.98
CA PRO A 110 -1.33 -18.91 -19.00
C PRO A 110 -2.05 -20.13 -18.43
N GLY A 111 -1.54 -20.72 -17.35
CA GLY A 111 -2.17 -21.82 -16.61
C GLY A 111 -3.02 -21.35 -15.42
N PHE A 112 -3.36 -20.07 -15.30
CA PHE A 112 -4.08 -19.48 -14.16
C PHE A 112 -3.41 -19.77 -12.80
N ARG A 113 -2.08 -19.79 -12.76
CA ARG A 113 -1.29 -20.07 -11.56
C ARG A 113 -0.49 -18.84 -11.16
N LEU A 114 -0.32 -18.65 -9.85
CA LEU A 114 0.51 -17.58 -9.26
C LEU A 114 1.80 -18.13 -8.64
N ASN A 115 1.93 -19.45 -8.54
CA ASN A 115 3.16 -20.12 -8.10
C ASN A 115 3.31 -21.44 -8.87
N GLY A 116 4.51 -21.99 -8.88
CA GLY A 116 4.77 -23.25 -9.56
C GLY A 116 6.23 -23.65 -9.47
N TRP A 117 6.55 -24.84 -9.97
CA TRP A 117 7.92 -25.33 -10.03
C TRP A 117 8.62 -24.79 -11.28
N THR A 118 9.88 -24.41 -11.13
CA THR A 118 10.79 -24.07 -12.24
C THR A 118 12.08 -24.87 -12.14
N MET A 119 12.69 -25.17 -13.27
CA MET A 119 14.02 -25.80 -13.34
C MET A 119 15.13 -24.78 -13.62
N ASP A 120 14.83 -23.50 -13.77
CA ASP A 120 15.79 -22.47 -14.18
C ASP A 120 16.83 -22.14 -13.10
N TRP A 121 16.51 -22.43 -11.83
CA TRP A 121 17.36 -22.13 -10.69
C TRP A 121 17.60 -23.37 -9.82
N TYR A 122 18.83 -23.53 -9.34
CA TYR A 122 19.23 -24.54 -8.34
C TYR A 122 18.88 -26.00 -8.69
N GLY A 123 18.64 -26.31 -9.98
CA GLY A 123 18.15 -27.63 -10.39
C GLY A 123 16.67 -27.85 -10.05
N GLY A 124 15.96 -26.79 -9.68
CA GLY A 124 14.53 -26.76 -9.41
C GLY A 124 14.18 -26.02 -8.12
N MET A 125 13.21 -25.12 -8.22
CA MET A 125 12.68 -24.38 -7.07
C MET A 125 11.18 -24.07 -7.21
N PRO A 126 10.44 -23.88 -6.09
CA PRO A 126 9.04 -23.47 -6.10
C PRO A 126 8.90 -21.94 -6.26
N ALA A 127 8.89 -21.46 -7.51
CA ALA A 127 8.74 -20.04 -7.81
C ALA A 127 7.47 -19.46 -7.18
N TYR A 128 7.59 -18.29 -6.58
CA TYR A 128 6.51 -17.52 -5.91
C TYR A 128 5.79 -18.23 -4.76
N ARG A 129 6.30 -19.33 -4.25
CA ARG A 129 5.73 -19.97 -3.07
C ARG A 129 6.08 -19.22 -1.79
N PHE A 130 7.29 -18.71 -1.70
CA PHE A 130 7.81 -18.04 -0.52
C PHE A 130 8.00 -16.54 -0.71
N TYR A 131 7.74 -15.98 -1.90
CA TYR A 131 8.21 -14.65 -2.25
C TYR A 131 7.25 -13.86 -3.17
N MET A 132 7.23 -12.60 -3.06
CA MET A 132 6.87 -11.40 -3.84
C MET A 132 5.95 -11.55 -5.06
N VAL A 133 4.75 -12.03 -4.91
CA VAL A 133 3.85 -12.18 -6.09
C VAL A 133 3.33 -10.83 -6.58
N LEU A 134 2.94 -9.92 -5.68
CA LEU A 134 2.26 -8.68 -6.07
C LEU A 134 3.15 -7.72 -6.88
N PRO A 135 4.42 -7.45 -6.51
CA PRO A 135 5.29 -6.65 -7.35
C PRO A 135 5.54 -7.27 -8.73
N ALA A 136 5.69 -8.58 -8.81
CA ALA A 136 5.84 -9.28 -10.09
C ALA A 136 4.59 -9.16 -10.98
N LEU A 137 3.40 -9.30 -10.41
CA LEU A 137 2.14 -9.06 -11.13
C LEU A 137 2.02 -7.61 -11.61
N ALA A 138 2.49 -6.65 -10.81
CA ALA A 138 2.51 -5.24 -11.22
C ALA A 138 3.45 -5.01 -12.42
N VAL A 139 4.62 -5.67 -12.44
CA VAL A 139 5.52 -5.63 -13.62
C VAL A 139 4.82 -6.20 -14.84
N VAL A 140 4.20 -7.40 -14.73
CA VAL A 140 3.48 -8.03 -15.86
C VAL A 140 2.35 -7.15 -16.36
N LEU A 141 1.60 -6.49 -15.47
CA LEU A 141 0.52 -5.59 -15.86
C LEU A 141 1.03 -4.36 -16.64
N VAL A 142 2.14 -3.76 -16.20
CA VAL A 142 2.74 -2.60 -16.87
C VAL A 142 3.39 -3.01 -18.19
N ASP A 143 3.97 -4.21 -18.27
CA ASP A 143 4.57 -4.80 -19.48
C ASP A 143 3.57 -5.01 -20.63
N VAL A 144 2.27 -5.00 -20.35
CA VAL A 144 1.22 -4.98 -21.40
C VAL A 144 1.27 -3.68 -22.24
N LEU A 145 1.71 -2.57 -21.62
CA LEU A 145 1.68 -1.23 -22.22
C LEU A 145 3.07 -0.69 -22.55
N LEU A 146 4.10 -1.12 -21.81
CA LEU A 146 5.46 -0.61 -21.90
C LEU A 146 6.44 -1.76 -22.08
N PRO A 147 7.63 -1.53 -22.68
CA PRO A 147 8.66 -2.57 -22.78
C PRO A 147 9.04 -3.14 -21.41
N TYR A 148 9.33 -4.43 -21.35
CA TYR A 148 9.59 -5.16 -20.11
C TYR A 148 10.63 -4.51 -19.19
N GLY A 149 11.75 -4.05 -19.75
CA GLY A 149 12.80 -3.38 -18.97
C GLY A 149 12.32 -2.09 -18.33
N VAL A 150 11.47 -1.33 -19.04
CA VAL A 150 10.82 -0.11 -18.52
C VAL A 150 9.83 -0.45 -17.41
N ALA A 151 8.97 -1.45 -17.65
CA ALA A 151 7.99 -1.91 -16.66
C ALA A 151 8.66 -2.35 -15.36
N LEU A 152 9.72 -3.14 -15.46
CA LEU A 152 10.49 -3.61 -14.30
C LEU A 152 11.12 -2.45 -13.53
N LYS A 153 11.73 -1.47 -14.20
CA LYS A 153 12.34 -0.30 -13.55
C LYS A 153 11.30 0.59 -12.89
N LEU A 154 10.18 0.87 -13.55
CA LEU A 154 9.11 1.69 -12.97
C LEU A 154 8.53 1.06 -11.69
N ILE A 155 8.29 -0.25 -11.71
CA ILE A 155 7.83 -0.95 -10.51
C ILE A 155 8.95 -1.04 -9.46
N GLY A 156 10.20 -1.23 -9.89
CA GLY A 156 11.36 -1.25 -9.01
C GLY A 156 11.54 0.04 -8.19
N VAL A 157 11.18 1.19 -8.75
CA VAL A 157 11.27 2.48 -8.03
C VAL A 157 9.95 2.94 -7.41
N LEU A 158 8.86 2.20 -7.58
CA LEU A 158 7.52 2.61 -7.14
C LEU A 158 7.45 2.87 -5.63
N GLY A 159 8.06 2.00 -4.83
CA GLY A 159 8.12 2.17 -3.37
C GLY A 159 8.86 3.43 -2.96
N LEU A 160 9.99 3.72 -3.63
CA LEU A 160 10.79 4.93 -3.39
C LEU A 160 10.01 6.21 -3.69
N LEU A 161 9.28 6.24 -4.80
CA LEU A 161 8.49 7.40 -5.20
C LEU A 161 7.29 7.65 -4.30
N THR A 162 6.71 6.59 -3.74
CA THR A 162 5.41 6.67 -3.04
C THR A 162 5.54 6.70 -1.52
N LEU A 163 6.65 6.27 -0.94
CA LEU A 163 6.81 6.18 0.51
C LEU A 163 6.64 7.52 1.24
N PRO A 164 7.23 8.66 0.80
CA PRO A 164 7.01 9.93 1.48
C PRO A 164 5.54 10.35 1.53
N ALA A 165 4.82 10.17 0.42
CA ALA A 165 3.39 10.44 0.35
C ALA A 165 2.57 9.48 1.23
N ALA A 166 2.97 8.21 1.33
CA ALA A 166 2.33 7.23 2.21
C ALA A 166 2.56 7.55 3.69
N CYS A 167 3.75 8.02 4.06
CA CYS A 167 4.05 8.53 5.41
C CYS A 167 3.18 9.74 5.76
N TRP A 168 3.03 10.71 4.86
CA TRP A 168 2.07 11.79 5.01
C TRP A 168 0.63 11.27 5.16
N GLY A 169 0.24 10.32 4.28
CA GLY A 169 -1.07 9.67 4.30
C GLY A 169 -1.37 8.98 5.62
N PHE A 170 -0.39 8.27 6.20
CA PHE A 170 -0.46 7.71 7.54
C PHE A 170 -0.81 8.79 8.56
N GLY A 171 -0.04 9.88 8.61
CA GLY A 171 -0.27 10.98 9.55
C GLY A 171 -1.67 11.60 9.40
N ARG A 172 -2.14 11.78 8.17
CA ARG A 172 -3.49 12.30 7.88
C ARG A 172 -4.60 11.35 8.31
N LEU A 173 -4.47 10.07 8.00
CA LEU A 173 -5.42 9.04 8.39
C LEU A 173 -5.43 8.82 9.91
N ALA A 174 -4.28 8.86 10.54
CA ALA A 174 -4.14 8.79 12.00
C ALA A 174 -4.60 10.06 12.71
N LYS A 175 -4.93 11.15 11.98
CA LYS A 175 -5.42 12.42 12.53
C LYS A 175 -4.41 13.18 13.36
N PHE A 176 -3.13 13.04 13.06
CA PHE A 176 -2.12 13.92 13.64
C PHE A 176 -2.37 15.39 13.25
N ALA A 177 -2.08 16.28 14.17
CA ALA A 177 -2.22 17.71 13.93
C ALA A 177 -1.17 18.21 12.93
N PHE A 178 -1.53 19.26 12.16
CA PHE A 178 -0.56 19.99 11.35
C PHE A 178 0.54 20.59 12.25
N PRO A 179 1.84 20.51 11.87
CA PRO A 179 2.39 20.00 10.61
C PRO A 179 2.92 18.56 10.67
N ILE A 180 2.50 17.72 11.61
CA ILE A 180 3.06 16.37 11.82
C ILE A 180 2.94 15.48 10.59
N PRO A 181 1.81 15.42 9.83
CA PRO A 181 1.75 14.61 8.62
C PRO A 181 2.78 15.03 7.56
N GLU A 182 3.02 16.34 7.42
CA GLU A 182 4.00 16.91 6.50
C GLU A 182 5.42 16.54 6.91
N LEU A 183 5.71 16.57 8.22
CA LEU A 183 7.00 16.10 8.77
C LEU A 183 7.22 14.60 8.54
N PHE A 184 6.17 13.79 8.56
CA PHE A 184 6.29 12.37 8.19
C PHE A 184 6.68 12.16 6.73
N ALA A 185 6.25 13.03 5.80
CA ALA A 185 6.73 12.96 4.42
C ALA A 185 8.25 13.20 4.34
N PHE A 186 8.75 14.21 5.04
CA PHE A 186 10.20 14.48 5.12
C PHE A 186 10.96 13.37 5.85
N ALA A 187 10.40 12.80 6.92
CA ALA A 187 11.00 11.65 7.60
C ALA A 187 11.09 10.43 6.68
N GLY A 188 10.04 10.18 5.87
CA GLY A 188 10.06 9.15 4.84
C GLY A 188 11.15 9.39 3.78
N LEU A 189 11.34 10.64 3.35
CA LEU A 189 12.44 11.01 2.45
C LEU A 189 13.80 10.78 3.11
N ALA A 190 13.97 11.23 4.35
CA ALA A 190 15.23 11.05 5.10
C ALA A 190 15.58 9.56 5.26
N PHE A 191 14.59 8.72 5.56
CA PHE A 191 14.76 7.27 5.62
C PHE A 191 15.19 6.68 4.25
N LEU A 192 14.59 7.14 3.15
CA LEU A 192 14.96 6.66 1.82
C LEU A 192 16.41 7.00 1.46
N LEU A 193 16.90 8.16 1.90
CA LEU A 193 18.26 8.65 1.62
C LEU A 193 19.29 8.20 2.68
N ASP A 194 18.86 7.47 3.72
CA ASP A 194 19.78 6.90 4.70
C ASP A 194 20.65 5.81 4.06
N GLU A 195 21.96 5.94 4.24
CA GLU A 195 22.95 5.03 3.69
C GLU A 195 23.52 4.05 4.71
N SER A 196 23.08 4.11 5.96
CA SER A 196 23.64 3.32 7.07
C SER A 196 23.44 1.82 6.87
N PHE A 197 22.33 1.41 6.25
CA PHE A 197 21.97 0.00 6.04
C PHE A 197 21.61 -0.26 4.58
N THR A 198 22.31 -1.20 3.96
CA THR A 198 22.13 -1.53 2.54
C THR A 198 21.38 -2.85 2.30
N ILE A 199 21.24 -3.69 3.33
CA ILE A 199 20.72 -5.06 3.20
C ILE A 199 19.28 -5.20 3.75
N TYR A 200 18.86 -4.34 4.66
CA TYR A 200 17.62 -4.55 5.44
C TYR A 200 16.34 -4.15 4.72
N GLY A 201 16.43 -3.56 3.55
CA GLY A 201 15.28 -3.18 2.73
C GLY A 201 14.71 -1.80 3.06
N GLY A 202 13.98 -1.24 2.12
CA GLY A 202 13.19 -0.03 2.24
C GLY A 202 13.86 1.27 1.83
N ASN A 203 15.17 1.46 2.04
CA ASN A 203 15.90 2.64 1.59
C ASN A 203 16.35 2.53 0.13
N LEU A 204 16.93 3.61 -0.41
CA LEU A 204 17.38 3.69 -1.80
C LEU A 204 18.40 2.59 -2.13
N LYS A 205 19.44 2.43 -1.31
CA LYS A 205 20.52 1.46 -1.56
C LYS A 205 20.02 0.03 -1.56
N SER A 206 19.20 -0.37 -0.59
CA SER A 206 18.59 -1.70 -0.54
C SER A 206 17.67 -1.93 -1.74
N THR A 207 16.84 -0.94 -2.09
CA THR A 207 15.95 -1.04 -3.24
C THR A 207 16.73 -1.21 -4.54
N MET A 208 17.83 -0.46 -4.73
CA MET A 208 18.69 -0.60 -5.90
C MET A 208 19.53 -1.90 -5.91
N ALA A 209 19.71 -2.53 -4.75
CA ALA A 209 20.32 -3.85 -4.64
C ALA A 209 19.32 -5.00 -4.93
N GLY A 210 18.02 -4.70 -5.14
CA GLY A 210 17.01 -5.70 -5.48
C GLY A 210 15.83 -5.79 -4.51
N GLU A 211 15.89 -5.17 -3.33
CA GLU A 211 14.84 -5.19 -2.31
C GLU A 211 13.65 -4.25 -2.60
N PHE A 212 13.31 -4.07 -3.90
CA PHE A 212 12.25 -3.15 -4.31
C PHE A 212 10.85 -3.55 -3.81
N SER A 213 10.63 -4.83 -3.63
CA SER A 213 9.37 -5.35 -3.08
C SER A 213 9.19 -4.97 -1.61
N PHE A 214 10.28 -4.85 -0.85
CA PHE A 214 10.24 -4.34 0.51
C PHE A 214 9.79 -2.88 0.54
N SER A 215 10.34 -2.01 -0.30
CA SER A 215 9.95 -0.59 -0.35
C SER A 215 8.48 -0.40 -0.77
N ILE A 216 7.97 -1.22 -1.70
CA ILE A 216 6.55 -1.26 -2.06
C ILE A 216 5.70 -1.72 -0.87
N ALA A 217 6.08 -2.81 -0.21
CA ALA A 217 5.37 -3.32 0.96
C ALA A 217 5.35 -2.30 2.10
N LEU A 218 6.45 -1.59 2.34
CA LEU A 218 6.55 -0.55 3.37
C LEU A 218 5.60 0.62 3.09
N THR A 219 5.50 1.05 1.84
CA THR A 219 4.52 2.06 1.41
C THR A 219 3.09 1.62 1.71
N LEU A 220 2.74 0.38 1.36
CA LEU A 220 1.44 -0.21 1.66
C LEU A 220 1.20 -0.34 3.17
N ALA A 221 2.24 -0.69 3.93
CA ALA A 221 2.20 -0.79 5.39
C ALA A 221 1.87 0.55 6.05
N MET A 222 2.51 1.64 5.64
CA MET A 222 2.20 2.98 6.17
C MET A 222 0.74 3.36 5.94
N LEU A 223 0.21 3.10 4.75
CA LEU A 223 -1.21 3.33 4.45
C LEU A 223 -2.13 2.39 5.24
N ALA A 224 -1.75 1.11 5.41
CA ALA A 224 -2.49 0.14 6.20
C ALA A 224 -2.60 0.56 7.66
N LEU A 225 -1.50 1.00 8.28
CA LEU A 225 -1.47 1.50 9.66
C LEU A 225 -2.29 2.77 9.82
N GLY A 226 -2.25 3.67 8.84
CA GLY A 226 -3.13 4.85 8.81
C GLY A 226 -4.61 4.48 8.74
N ALA A 227 -4.97 3.54 7.87
CA ALA A 227 -6.32 3.03 7.73
C ALA A 227 -6.78 2.27 9.00
N LEU A 228 -5.89 1.52 9.64
CA LEU A 228 -6.11 0.87 10.94
C LEU A 228 -6.42 1.91 12.03
N ALA A 229 -5.58 2.93 12.18
CA ALA A 229 -5.80 4.00 13.14
C ALA A 229 -7.13 4.74 12.90
N ALA A 230 -7.47 5.00 11.64
CA ALA A 230 -8.77 5.57 11.27
C ALA A 230 -9.93 4.61 11.58
N GLY A 231 -9.76 3.33 11.35
CA GLY A 231 -10.73 2.28 11.61
C GLY A 231 -11.02 2.08 13.10
N LEU A 232 -9.99 2.04 13.92
CA LEU A 232 -10.09 1.97 15.39
C LEU A 232 -10.93 3.13 15.95
N ARG A 233 -10.76 4.35 15.43
CA ARG A 233 -11.56 5.50 15.84
C ARG A 233 -12.99 5.50 15.32
N THR A 234 -13.19 5.09 14.06
CA THR A 234 -14.46 5.36 13.33
C THR A 234 -15.29 4.11 13.05
N GLY A 235 -14.69 2.92 13.13
CA GLY A 235 -15.29 1.65 12.67
C GLY A 235 -15.43 1.54 11.13
N LYS A 236 -14.86 2.49 10.38
CA LYS A 236 -14.85 2.51 8.91
C LYS A 236 -13.56 1.88 8.36
N TYR A 237 -13.42 1.87 7.04
CA TYR A 237 -12.19 1.44 6.33
C TYR A 237 -11.79 -0.04 6.47
N ARG A 238 -12.66 -0.93 6.98
CA ARG A 238 -12.35 -2.36 7.18
C ARG A 238 -11.76 -3.02 5.94
N VAL A 239 -12.46 -2.91 4.80
CA VAL A 239 -12.03 -3.54 3.55
C VAL A 239 -10.69 -2.98 3.06
N TRP A 240 -10.52 -1.66 3.12
CA TRP A 240 -9.27 -1.01 2.72
C TRP A 240 -8.10 -1.39 3.63
N THR A 241 -8.33 -1.43 4.96
CA THR A 241 -7.31 -1.87 5.91
C THR A 241 -6.89 -3.31 5.64
N ALA A 242 -7.87 -4.21 5.47
CA ALA A 242 -7.58 -5.61 5.17
C ALA A 242 -6.86 -5.80 3.82
N ALA A 243 -7.30 -5.08 2.78
CA ALA A 243 -6.68 -5.15 1.45
C ALA A 243 -5.25 -4.62 1.44
N LEU A 244 -4.98 -3.52 2.15
CA LEU A 244 -3.62 -2.95 2.25
C LEU A 244 -2.68 -3.88 3.04
N ILE A 245 -3.15 -4.49 4.13
CA ILE A 245 -2.37 -5.50 4.88
C ILE A 245 -2.09 -6.71 3.98
N ALA A 246 -3.09 -7.22 3.28
CA ALA A 246 -2.95 -8.34 2.37
C ALA A 246 -1.97 -8.03 1.22
N ALA A 247 -2.09 -6.85 0.61
CA ALA A 247 -1.19 -6.41 -0.45
C ALA A 247 0.27 -6.27 0.04
N ALA A 248 0.49 -5.72 1.23
CA ALA A 248 1.82 -5.65 1.83
C ALA A 248 2.38 -7.04 2.12
N ALA A 249 1.56 -7.98 2.62
CA ALA A 249 1.96 -9.36 2.91
C ALA A 249 2.47 -10.10 1.66
N VAL A 250 1.73 -10.03 0.55
CA VAL A 250 2.12 -10.69 -0.72
C VAL A 250 3.13 -9.87 -1.52
N SER A 251 3.52 -8.70 -1.03
CA SER A 251 4.67 -7.95 -1.53
C SER A 251 5.95 -8.32 -0.80
N HIS A 252 5.94 -8.38 0.56
CA HIS A 252 7.13 -8.75 1.33
C HIS A 252 6.78 -9.25 2.74
N GLY A 253 7.17 -10.49 3.06
CA GLY A 253 6.82 -11.16 4.32
C GLY A 253 7.36 -10.48 5.58
N ILE A 254 8.59 -9.93 5.55
CA ILE A 254 9.19 -9.24 6.70
C ILE A 254 8.39 -7.99 7.08
N VAL A 255 7.90 -7.23 6.08
CA VAL A 255 7.09 -6.04 6.34
C VAL A 255 5.76 -6.41 7.01
N LEU A 256 5.21 -7.61 6.73
CA LEU A 256 4.02 -8.11 7.44
C LEU A 256 4.27 -8.25 8.94
N ILE A 257 5.48 -8.66 9.36
CA ILE A 257 5.86 -8.74 10.78
C ILE A 257 5.80 -7.34 11.41
N PHE A 258 6.36 -6.32 10.75
CA PHE A 258 6.29 -4.94 11.25
C PHE A 258 4.84 -4.43 11.34
N ILE A 259 4.01 -4.74 10.34
CA ILE A 259 2.57 -4.40 10.39
C ILE A 259 1.91 -5.09 11.58
N ALA A 260 2.20 -6.38 11.81
CA ALA A 260 1.58 -7.14 12.90
C ALA A 260 1.93 -6.57 14.27
N VAL A 261 3.22 -6.28 14.51
CA VAL A 261 3.67 -5.66 15.77
C VAL A 261 3.05 -4.27 15.95
N ALA A 262 3.11 -3.40 14.94
CA ALA A 262 2.54 -2.06 15.02
C ALA A 262 1.00 -2.10 15.19
N ALA A 263 0.31 -3.02 14.49
CA ALA A 263 -1.13 -3.19 14.63
C ALA A 263 -1.52 -3.70 16.03
N LEU A 264 -0.71 -4.57 16.61
CA LEU A 264 -0.91 -5.02 17.99
C LEU A 264 -0.79 -3.85 18.97
N VAL A 265 0.26 -3.04 18.85
CA VAL A 265 0.47 -1.84 19.69
C VAL A 265 -0.68 -0.85 19.51
N PHE A 266 -1.08 -0.52 18.27
CA PHE A 266 -2.19 0.40 18.01
C PHE A 266 -3.50 -0.12 18.59
N THR A 267 -3.75 -1.42 18.42
CA THR A 267 -4.94 -2.06 18.98
C THR A 267 -4.93 -2.01 20.51
N ALA A 268 -3.81 -2.36 21.14
CA ALA A 268 -3.67 -2.33 22.59
C ALA A 268 -3.90 -0.93 23.19
N LEU A 269 -3.40 0.12 22.50
CA LEU A 269 -3.50 1.50 22.97
C LEU A 269 -4.86 2.14 22.70
N TRP A 270 -5.55 1.79 21.61
CA TRP A 270 -6.71 2.55 21.11
C TRP A 270 -7.97 1.73 20.89
N VAL A 271 -7.97 0.42 21.13
CA VAL A 271 -9.19 -0.39 20.99
C VAL A 271 -10.14 -0.12 22.17
N ASP A 272 -11.40 0.17 21.86
CA ASP A 272 -12.49 0.14 22.83
C ASP A 272 -13.30 -1.15 22.69
N ARG A 273 -14.18 -1.42 23.67
CA ARG A 273 -15.04 -2.61 23.69
C ARG A 273 -15.94 -2.72 22.45
N ASN A 274 -16.22 -1.61 21.77
CA ASN A 274 -17.08 -1.56 20.59
C ASN A 274 -16.30 -1.84 19.29
N ARG A 275 -14.95 -1.81 19.33
CA ARG A 275 -14.08 -1.93 18.17
C ARG A 275 -13.42 -3.31 18.03
N TRP A 276 -13.40 -4.15 19.05
CA TRP A 276 -12.75 -5.45 18.97
C TRP A 276 -13.30 -6.33 17.84
N ARG A 277 -14.63 -6.27 17.59
CA ARG A 277 -15.24 -6.98 16.45
C ARG A 277 -14.75 -6.47 15.11
N TRP A 278 -14.54 -5.15 15.00
CA TRP A 278 -13.99 -4.53 13.80
C TRP A 278 -12.53 -5.01 13.59
N VAL A 279 -11.71 -5.03 14.62
CA VAL A 279 -10.32 -5.53 14.58
C VAL A 279 -10.30 -6.99 14.14
N LEU A 280 -11.05 -7.85 14.82
CA LEU A 280 -11.11 -9.28 14.52
C LEU A 280 -11.55 -9.55 13.08
N THR A 281 -12.64 -8.93 12.63
CA THR A 281 -13.14 -9.13 11.27
C THR A 281 -12.21 -8.54 10.22
N THR A 282 -11.47 -7.45 10.51
CA THR A 282 -10.45 -6.90 9.62
C THR A 282 -9.28 -7.87 9.51
N GLY A 283 -8.79 -8.40 10.62
CA GLY A 283 -7.71 -9.40 10.65
C GLY A 283 -8.07 -10.69 9.91
N ILE A 284 -9.28 -11.24 10.18
CA ILE A 284 -9.78 -12.43 9.45
C ILE A 284 -9.88 -12.14 7.95
N THR A 285 -10.42 -10.98 7.56
CA THR A 285 -10.52 -10.61 6.13
C THR A 285 -9.13 -10.50 5.49
N ALA A 286 -8.17 -9.86 6.15
CA ALA A 286 -6.79 -9.76 5.66
C ALA A 286 -6.17 -11.16 5.49
N PHE A 287 -6.31 -12.02 6.50
CA PHE A 287 -5.83 -13.40 6.44
C PHE A 287 -6.45 -14.19 5.30
N LEU A 288 -7.78 -14.15 5.13
CA LEU A 288 -8.47 -14.86 4.05
C LEU A 288 -8.03 -14.39 2.66
N LEU A 289 -7.74 -13.09 2.49
CA LEU A 289 -7.22 -12.55 1.23
C LEU A 289 -5.84 -13.10 0.86
N VAL A 290 -5.03 -13.52 1.83
CA VAL A 290 -3.67 -14.04 1.62
C VAL A 290 -3.53 -15.52 1.98
N ALA A 291 -4.58 -16.19 2.42
CA ALA A 291 -4.55 -17.58 2.90
C ALA A 291 -3.99 -18.55 1.85
N TRP A 292 -4.26 -18.29 0.56
CA TRP A 292 -3.75 -19.05 -0.57
C TRP A 292 -2.21 -19.02 -0.69
N TRP A 293 -1.57 -18.00 -0.14
CA TRP A 293 -0.12 -17.84 -0.10
C TRP A 293 0.45 -18.21 1.28
N VAL A 294 -0.13 -17.67 2.37
CA VAL A 294 0.33 -17.91 3.75
C VAL A 294 0.18 -19.39 4.14
N GLY A 295 -0.92 -20.04 3.74
CA GLY A 295 -1.14 -21.44 4.04
C GLY A 295 -0.03 -22.34 3.50
N PRO A 296 0.24 -22.36 2.19
CA PRO A 296 1.36 -23.09 1.60
C PRO A 296 2.73 -22.67 2.15
N PHE A 297 2.94 -21.37 2.44
CA PHE A 297 4.16 -20.89 3.07
C PHE A 297 4.41 -21.58 4.41
N LEU A 298 3.42 -21.56 5.30
CA LEU A 298 3.53 -22.19 6.63
C LEU A 298 3.69 -23.71 6.56
N MET A 299 3.02 -24.37 5.62
CA MET A 299 3.12 -25.83 5.43
C MET A 299 4.47 -26.29 4.86
N ASN A 300 5.19 -25.41 4.20
CA ASN A 300 6.45 -25.74 3.54
C ASN A 300 7.64 -24.97 4.13
N HIS A 301 7.50 -24.31 5.28
CA HIS A 301 8.57 -23.52 5.87
C HIS A 301 9.81 -24.36 6.22
N GLU A 302 9.66 -25.66 6.49
CA GLU A 302 10.75 -26.58 6.76
C GLU A 302 11.73 -26.74 5.57
N TYR A 303 11.28 -26.42 4.35
CA TYR A 303 12.13 -26.45 3.14
C TYR A 303 12.86 -25.11 2.91
N MET A 304 12.67 -24.12 3.76
CA MET A 304 13.41 -22.86 3.69
C MET A 304 14.76 -23.01 4.38
N THR A 305 15.81 -22.47 3.76
CA THR A 305 17.12 -22.36 4.40
C THR A 305 17.05 -21.38 5.55
N ASP A 306 17.67 -21.75 6.68
CA ASP A 306 17.82 -20.85 7.82
C ASP A 306 18.70 -19.65 7.42
N MET A 307 18.11 -18.43 7.44
CA MET A 307 18.80 -17.21 7.05
C MET A 307 19.63 -16.64 8.21
N LYS A 308 20.54 -17.46 8.75
CA LYS A 308 21.50 -17.02 9.78
C LYS A 308 22.72 -16.41 9.11
N TYR A 309 22.91 -15.11 9.27
CA TYR A 309 24.05 -14.39 8.71
C TYR A 309 25.17 -14.24 9.76
N GLY A 310 26.36 -14.61 9.36
CA GLY A 310 27.61 -14.41 10.10
C GLY A 310 28.09 -15.60 10.92
N PRO A 311 29.41 -15.70 11.16
CA PRO A 311 29.99 -16.69 12.04
C PRO A 311 29.54 -16.39 13.48
N ARG A 312 28.91 -17.35 14.13
CA ARG A 312 28.61 -17.26 15.56
C ARG A 312 29.86 -17.58 16.37
N PRO A 313 30.09 -16.89 17.50
CA PRO A 313 31.04 -17.35 18.46
C PRO A 313 30.67 -18.78 18.92
N GLU A 314 31.67 -19.68 19.02
CA GLU A 314 31.45 -21.01 19.60
C GLU A 314 30.83 -20.89 21.00
N GLY A 315 29.68 -21.54 21.21
CA GLY A 315 28.95 -21.51 22.48
C GLY A 315 27.88 -20.41 22.64
N ALA A 316 27.62 -19.60 21.61
CA ALA A 316 26.49 -18.67 21.65
C ALA A 316 25.17 -19.44 21.47
N GLU A 317 24.35 -19.46 22.51
CA GLU A 317 22.98 -19.96 22.40
C GLU A 317 22.14 -19.04 21.57
N ASP A 318 21.20 -19.62 20.79
CA ASP A 318 20.25 -18.89 19.93
C ASP A 318 19.18 -18.19 20.77
N SER A 319 19.55 -17.15 21.50
CA SER A 319 18.57 -16.34 22.20
C SER A 319 18.00 -15.26 21.30
N PHE A 320 16.66 -15.24 21.15
CA PHE A 320 15.95 -14.13 20.52
C PHE A 320 16.35 -12.76 21.13
N TRP A 321 16.66 -12.76 22.43
CA TRP A 321 17.06 -11.56 23.17
C TRP A 321 18.45 -11.05 22.78
N ASP A 322 19.37 -11.93 22.39
CA ASP A 322 20.73 -11.52 21.97
C ASP A 322 20.71 -10.80 20.62
N MET A 323 19.68 -11.05 19.80
CA MET A 323 19.47 -10.31 18.55
C MET A 323 18.97 -8.87 18.79
N PHE A 324 18.17 -8.66 19.86
CA PHE A 324 17.65 -7.34 20.21
C PHE A 324 18.55 -6.55 21.16
N PHE A 325 19.29 -7.24 22.00
CA PHE A 325 20.15 -6.67 23.03
C PHE A 325 21.51 -7.35 23.02
N PRO A 326 22.36 -7.08 22.02
CA PRO A 326 23.70 -7.65 22.00
C PRO A 326 24.45 -7.18 23.25
N LEU A 327 24.63 -8.09 24.22
CA LEU A 327 25.29 -7.78 25.51
C LEU A 327 26.82 -7.79 25.42
N THR A 328 27.38 -8.15 24.27
CA THR A 328 28.83 -8.17 24.05
C THR A 328 29.14 -7.53 22.69
N ALA A 329 29.79 -6.37 22.75
CA ALA A 329 30.51 -5.78 21.63
C ALA A 329 31.93 -6.33 21.64
#